data_51a784c74a70882a4a9397047f34a5f8
#
_entry.id   51a784c74a70882a4a9397047f34a5f8
#
_cell.length_a   1.000
_cell.length_b   1.000
_cell.length_c   1.000
_cell.angle_alpha   90.00
_cell.angle_beta   90.00
_cell.angle_gamma   90.00
#
_symmetry.space_group_name_H-M   'P 1'
#
loop_
_entity.id
_entity.type
_entity.pdbx_description
1 polymer ?
#
loop_
_entity_poly.entity_id
_entity_poly.type
_entity_poly.pdbx_seq_one_letter_code
_entity_poly.pdbx_strand_id
1 'polypeptide(L)'
;MKRHCPKNTCKSDQIIKNGFFFRSNDSRKIQRFKCKVCGVKFSSSTGTLEFGQKKRRVNFLLLKLFCAKVTQRRAARIAGVNKITVARKFDYWTKKAALKNKRFKKKLMKEKVDHLQFDDLITKEKTKLKPLSVTVAVDAKRRFILEANVSQIAAFGHLSKISVKKYGRRKSTHVDALNKTFDSLKEIVSPHALIESDEHKNYQ
;
A
#
# COMPACT_ATOMS: atom_id res chain seq x y z
N MET A 1 -5.01 24.63 6.13
CA MET A 1 -4.91 23.62 7.21
C MET A 1 -4.24 24.25 8.43
N LYS A 2 -4.91 24.26 9.59
CA LYS A 2 -4.31 24.66 10.87
C LYS A 2 -3.24 23.63 11.26
N ARG A 3 -2.12 24.09 11.77
CA ARG A 3 -1.02 23.24 12.25
C ARG A 3 -1.10 23.12 13.75
N HIS A 4 -0.84 21.91 14.27
CA HIS A 4 -0.81 21.63 15.69
C HIS A 4 0.60 21.21 16.12
N CYS A 5 0.90 21.38 17.39
CA CYS A 5 2.16 20.93 17.97
C CYS A 5 2.30 19.41 17.83
N PRO A 6 3.43 18.90 17.33
CA PRO A 6 3.63 17.45 17.15
C PRO A 6 3.90 16.70 18.46
N LYS A 7 4.10 17.42 19.59
CA LYS A 7 4.30 16.81 20.91
C LYS A 7 2.96 16.32 21.46
N ASN A 8 2.83 15.02 21.71
CA ASN A 8 1.58 14.37 22.13
C ASN A 8 0.96 14.97 23.39
N THR A 9 1.79 15.46 24.31
CA THR A 9 1.35 16.08 25.57
C THR A 9 0.91 17.54 25.42
N CYS A 10 1.18 18.21 24.29
CA CYS A 10 0.90 19.64 24.11
C CYS A 10 -0.26 19.90 23.13
N LYS A 11 -0.20 19.33 21.93
CA LYS A 11 -1.21 19.47 20.84
C LYS A 11 -1.73 20.90 20.57
N SER A 12 -1.10 21.93 21.11
CA SER A 12 -1.49 23.33 20.95
C SER A 12 -1.51 23.76 19.48
N ASP A 13 -2.39 24.64 19.10
CA ASP A 13 -2.49 25.30 17.79
C ASP A 13 -1.72 26.63 17.72
N GLN A 14 -1.16 27.09 18.84
CA GLN A 14 -0.36 28.32 18.91
C GLN A 14 1.02 28.13 18.28
N ILE A 15 1.06 28.12 16.95
CA ILE A 15 2.24 27.84 16.16
C ILE A 15 2.69 29.10 15.42
N ILE A 16 3.98 29.42 15.54
CA ILE A 16 4.61 30.53 14.82
C ILE A 16 5.65 30.01 13.81
N LYS A 17 5.88 30.77 12.76
CA LYS A 17 7.00 30.57 11.85
C LYS A 17 8.31 30.86 12.58
N ASN A 18 9.31 29.98 12.44
CA ASN A 18 10.60 30.10 13.11
C ASN A 18 11.76 29.92 12.10
N GLY A 19 11.84 30.84 11.14
CA GLY A 19 12.87 30.82 10.11
C GLY A 19 12.79 29.61 9.18
N PHE A 20 13.86 29.41 8.42
CA PHE A 20 14.02 28.34 7.44
C PHE A 20 15.29 27.54 7.70
N PHE A 21 15.40 26.36 7.11
CA PHE A 21 16.65 25.64 6.92
C PHE A 21 16.72 25.11 5.50
N PHE A 22 17.94 25.00 5.00
CA PHE A 22 18.19 24.38 3.71
C PHE A 22 18.39 22.88 3.88
N ARG A 23 17.65 22.09 3.12
CA ARG A 23 17.75 20.65 3.11
C ARG A 23 18.54 20.20 1.88
N SER A 24 19.82 19.85 2.06
CA SER A 24 20.73 19.47 0.99
C SER A 24 20.29 18.23 0.18
N ASN A 25 19.55 17.30 0.79
CA ASN A 25 19.13 16.06 0.16
C ASN A 25 18.23 16.23 -1.09
N ASP A 26 17.51 17.33 -1.20
CA ASP A 26 16.63 17.67 -2.34
C ASP A 26 16.68 19.16 -2.69
N SER A 27 17.70 19.85 -2.18
CA SER A 27 17.98 21.27 -2.46
C SER A 27 16.76 22.20 -2.20
N ARG A 28 16.04 21.97 -1.09
CA ARG A 28 14.85 22.75 -0.74
C ARG A 28 15.04 23.58 0.52
N LYS A 29 14.55 24.80 0.48
CA LYS A 29 14.37 25.66 1.64
C LYS A 29 13.09 25.26 2.39
N ILE A 30 13.21 24.85 3.66
CA ILE A 30 12.12 24.29 4.45
C ILE A 30 11.79 25.23 5.59
N GLN A 31 10.52 25.61 5.70
CA GLN A 31 10.01 26.43 6.80
C GLN A 31 10.04 25.63 8.11
N ARG A 32 10.64 26.22 9.14
CA ARG A 32 10.53 25.76 10.52
C ARG A 32 9.39 26.44 11.24
N PHE A 33 8.85 25.76 12.22
CA PHE A 33 7.81 26.22 13.12
C PHE A 33 8.24 26.04 14.57
N LYS A 34 7.68 26.86 15.47
CA LYS A 34 7.86 26.76 16.92
C LYS A 34 6.50 26.80 17.59
N CYS A 35 6.25 25.92 18.54
CA CYS A 35 5.09 26.00 19.41
C CYS A 35 5.34 27.08 20.48
N LYS A 36 4.42 28.01 20.68
CA LYS A 36 4.53 29.06 21.74
C LYS A 36 4.42 28.45 23.13
N VAL A 37 3.63 27.39 23.29
CA VAL A 37 3.34 26.80 24.62
C VAL A 37 4.51 25.95 25.12
N CYS A 38 5.00 25.00 24.31
CA CYS A 38 6.03 24.06 24.78
C CYS A 38 7.42 24.27 24.15
N GLY A 39 7.59 25.29 23.30
CA GLY A 39 8.88 25.63 22.70
C GLY A 39 9.39 24.67 21.61
N VAL A 40 8.73 23.52 21.37
CA VAL A 40 9.17 22.51 20.38
C VAL A 40 9.26 23.12 18.99
N LYS A 41 10.42 22.92 18.34
CA LYS A 41 10.67 23.30 16.95
C LYS A 41 10.41 22.12 16.02
N PHE A 42 9.72 22.34 14.92
CA PHE A 42 9.38 21.30 13.95
C PHE A 42 9.26 21.87 12.53
N SER A 43 9.06 21.00 11.54
CA SER A 43 8.86 21.38 10.14
C SER A 43 7.57 20.78 9.59
N SER A 44 7.19 21.18 8.39
CA SER A 44 6.01 20.64 7.71
C SER A 44 6.08 19.13 7.45
N SER A 45 7.25 18.55 7.48
CA SER A 45 7.44 17.09 7.32
C SER A 45 7.41 16.31 8.63
N THR A 46 7.48 16.99 9.79
CA THR A 46 7.46 16.34 11.11
C THR A 46 6.12 15.63 11.30
N GLY A 47 6.13 14.37 11.71
CA GLY A 47 4.94 13.53 11.85
C GLY A 47 4.37 12.97 10.55
N THR A 48 5.00 13.21 9.40
CA THR A 48 4.61 12.62 8.12
C THR A 48 5.52 11.45 7.73
N LEU A 49 5.07 10.60 6.80
CA LEU A 49 5.88 9.53 6.22
C LEU A 49 7.17 10.03 5.54
N GLU A 50 7.24 11.33 5.26
CA GLU A 50 8.41 11.94 4.61
C GLU A 50 9.46 12.38 5.61
N PHE A 51 9.17 12.37 6.91
CA PHE A 51 10.12 12.77 7.95
C PHE A 51 11.32 11.82 8.00
N GLY A 52 12.51 12.35 8.17
CA GLY A 52 13.75 11.56 8.27
C GLY A 52 14.24 10.88 6.98
N GLN A 53 13.53 11.02 5.85
CA GLN A 53 13.97 10.40 4.60
C GLN A 53 15.27 11.00 4.07
N LYS A 54 16.22 10.12 3.75
CA LYS A 54 17.44 10.44 3.01
C LYS A 54 17.23 10.19 1.49
N LYS A 55 18.14 10.73 0.65
CA LYS A 55 18.15 10.53 -0.82
C LYS A 55 16.78 10.74 -1.48
N ARG A 56 16.11 11.86 -1.14
CA ARG A 56 14.76 12.17 -1.67
C ARG A 56 14.70 12.34 -3.17
N ARG A 57 15.81 12.75 -3.80
CA ARG A 57 15.90 12.96 -5.26
C ARG A 57 15.49 11.73 -6.07
N VAL A 58 15.81 10.52 -5.57
CA VAL A 58 15.49 9.27 -6.26
C VAL A 58 14.06 8.77 -6.02
N ASN A 59 13.28 9.42 -5.17
CA ASN A 59 11.92 8.94 -4.82
C ASN A 59 11.03 8.77 -6.04
N PHE A 60 10.98 9.79 -6.90
CA PHE A 60 10.08 9.77 -8.06
C PHE A 60 10.55 8.78 -9.14
N LEU A 61 11.87 8.71 -9.38
CA LEU A 61 12.44 7.70 -10.27
C LEU A 61 12.12 6.29 -9.79
N LEU A 62 12.31 6.00 -8.50
CA LEU A 62 12.00 4.69 -7.94
C LEU A 62 10.50 4.36 -8.01
N LEU A 63 9.61 5.33 -7.81
CA LEU A 63 8.18 5.11 -8.02
C LEU A 63 7.89 4.68 -9.46
N LYS A 64 8.42 5.37 -10.47
CA LYS A 64 8.25 5.01 -11.88
C LYS A 64 8.76 3.58 -12.15
N LEU A 65 9.94 3.24 -11.62
CA LEU A 65 10.53 1.91 -11.80
C LEU A 65 9.70 0.80 -11.13
N PHE A 66 9.10 1.06 -9.96
CA PHE A 66 8.20 0.12 -9.31
C PHE A 66 6.90 -0.08 -10.11
N CYS A 67 6.30 0.99 -10.62
CA CYS A 67 5.13 0.91 -11.49
C CYS A 67 5.42 0.16 -12.80
N ALA A 68 6.65 0.28 -13.31
CA ALA A 68 7.13 -0.47 -14.47
C ALA A 68 7.56 -1.92 -14.14
N LYS A 69 7.25 -2.43 -12.93
CA LYS A 69 7.59 -3.79 -12.45
C LYS A 69 9.08 -4.12 -12.50
N VAL A 70 9.95 -3.10 -12.43
CA VAL A 70 11.41 -3.31 -12.38
C VAL A 70 11.81 -3.87 -11.02
N THR A 71 12.60 -4.95 -11.02
CA THR A 71 13.05 -5.57 -9.77
C THR A 71 13.88 -4.61 -8.91
N GLN A 72 13.82 -4.74 -7.58
CA GLN A 72 14.53 -3.86 -6.66
C GLN A 72 16.06 -3.84 -6.91
N ARG A 73 16.65 -4.96 -7.33
CA ARG A 73 18.08 -5.02 -7.69
C ARG A 73 18.40 -4.18 -8.91
N ARG A 74 17.57 -4.28 -9.96
CA ARG A 74 17.72 -3.47 -11.19
C ARG A 74 17.45 -2.00 -10.91
N ALA A 75 16.39 -1.68 -10.14
CA ALA A 75 16.07 -0.32 -9.73
C ALA A 75 17.23 0.34 -8.94
N ALA A 76 17.93 -0.43 -8.10
CA ALA A 76 19.09 0.05 -7.37
C ALA A 76 20.24 0.46 -8.30
N ARG A 77 20.54 -0.35 -9.34
CA ARG A 77 21.55 -0.04 -10.36
C ARG A 77 21.17 1.20 -11.17
N ILE A 78 19.93 1.28 -11.64
CA ILE A 78 19.44 2.41 -12.45
C ILE A 78 19.46 3.72 -11.66
N ALA A 79 19.06 3.68 -10.38
CA ALA A 79 19.00 4.86 -9.52
C ALA A 79 20.33 5.22 -8.85
N GLY A 80 21.40 4.45 -9.04
CA GLY A 80 22.70 4.68 -8.42
C GLY A 80 22.65 4.63 -6.88
N VAL A 81 21.83 3.75 -6.29
CA VAL A 81 21.66 3.66 -4.84
C VAL A 81 21.77 2.20 -4.35
N ASN A 82 22.07 2.05 -3.06
CA ASN A 82 22.12 0.72 -2.45
C ASN A 82 20.73 0.05 -2.45
N LYS A 83 20.68 -1.27 -2.63
CA LYS A 83 19.46 -2.10 -2.60
C LYS A 83 18.63 -1.90 -1.32
N ILE A 84 19.28 -1.74 -0.17
CA ILE A 84 18.59 -1.48 1.11
C ILE A 84 17.85 -0.13 1.05
N THR A 85 18.43 0.88 0.37
CA THR A 85 17.74 2.16 0.14
C THR A 85 16.49 1.96 -0.70
N VAL A 86 16.57 1.15 -1.76
CA VAL A 86 15.42 0.84 -2.62
C VAL A 86 14.32 0.12 -1.83
N ALA A 87 14.66 -0.88 -1.02
CA ALA A 87 13.70 -1.59 -0.17
C ALA A 87 12.98 -0.62 0.80
N ARG A 88 13.71 0.27 1.49
CA ARG A 88 13.13 1.31 2.36
C ARG A 88 12.23 2.29 1.59
N LYS A 89 12.57 2.61 0.33
CA LYS A 89 11.75 3.46 -0.53
C LYS A 89 10.51 2.74 -1.04
N PHE A 90 10.60 1.44 -1.29
CA PHE A 90 9.46 0.61 -1.62
C PHE A 90 8.44 0.60 -0.46
N ASP A 91 8.89 0.32 0.77
CA ASP A 91 8.05 0.38 1.97
C ASP A 91 7.39 1.77 2.16
N TYR A 92 8.17 2.84 1.97
CA TYR A 92 7.62 4.20 2.01
C TYR A 92 6.50 4.43 0.99
N TRP A 93 6.71 4.00 -0.26
CA TRP A 93 5.71 4.18 -1.32
C TRP A 93 4.47 3.30 -1.10
N THR A 94 4.65 2.09 -0.58
CA THR A 94 3.55 1.20 -0.19
C THR A 94 2.68 1.85 0.89
N LYS A 95 3.28 2.37 1.95
CA LYS A 95 2.55 3.10 3.00
C LYS A 95 1.83 4.34 2.47
N LYS A 96 2.48 5.09 1.59
CA LYS A 96 1.89 6.29 0.97
C LYS A 96 0.73 5.93 0.04
N ALA A 97 0.85 4.86 -0.73
CA ALA A 97 -0.21 4.33 -1.58
C ALA A 97 -1.42 3.87 -0.74
N ALA A 98 -1.19 3.14 0.34
CA ALA A 98 -2.25 2.69 1.26
C ALA A 98 -3.05 3.87 1.83
N LEU A 99 -2.37 4.95 2.29
CA LEU A 99 -3.05 6.16 2.76
C LEU A 99 -3.85 6.85 1.66
N LYS A 100 -3.33 6.89 0.43
CA LYS A 100 -4.04 7.46 -0.72
C LYS A 100 -5.26 6.62 -1.08
N ASN A 101 -5.11 5.29 -1.08
CA ASN A 101 -6.20 4.36 -1.35
C ASN A 101 -7.32 4.47 -0.30
N LYS A 102 -6.97 4.57 1.00
CA LYS A 102 -7.95 4.81 2.06
C LYS A 102 -8.78 6.09 1.84
N ARG A 103 -8.14 7.17 1.38
CA ARG A 103 -8.85 8.42 1.05
C ARG A 103 -9.75 8.26 -0.17
N PHE A 104 -9.28 7.54 -1.18
CA PHE A 104 -10.05 7.22 -2.39
C PHE A 104 -11.27 6.37 -2.08
N LYS A 105 -11.13 5.30 -1.27
CA LYS A 105 -12.27 4.49 -0.81
C LYS A 105 -13.35 5.33 -0.11
N LYS A 106 -12.96 6.29 0.74
CA LYS A 106 -13.92 7.23 1.38
C LYS A 106 -14.72 8.06 0.36
N LYS A 107 -14.13 8.39 -0.79
CA LYS A 107 -14.85 9.07 -1.88
C LYS A 107 -15.85 8.10 -2.54
N LEU A 108 -15.43 6.88 -2.83
CA LEU A 108 -16.27 5.84 -3.43
C LEU A 108 -17.46 5.44 -2.55
N MET A 109 -17.36 5.52 -1.21
CA MET A 109 -18.47 5.30 -0.30
C MET A 109 -19.67 6.22 -0.60
N LYS A 110 -19.42 7.43 -1.12
CA LYS A 110 -20.47 8.38 -1.53
C LYS A 110 -20.94 8.16 -2.95
N GLU A 111 -20.04 7.84 -3.88
CA GLU A 111 -20.33 7.68 -5.32
C GLU A 111 -20.84 6.28 -5.68
N LYS A 112 -20.59 5.29 -4.82
CA LYS A 112 -20.89 3.88 -5.01
C LYS A 112 -20.29 3.28 -6.30
N VAL A 113 -20.13 1.98 -6.31
CA VAL A 113 -19.66 1.20 -7.45
C VAL A 113 -20.79 0.29 -7.89
N ASP A 114 -21.22 0.41 -9.15
CA ASP A 114 -22.37 -0.33 -9.69
C ASP A 114 -21.95 -1.57 -10.48
N HIS A 115 -20.65 -1.71 -10.78
CA HIS A 115 -20.14 -2.84 -11.55
C HIS A 115 -18.81 -3.28 -10.97
N LEU A 116 -18.82 -4.41 -10.28
CA LEU A 116 -17.66 -5.02 -9.63
C LEU A 116 -17.22 -6.25 -10.42
N GLN A 117 -15.95 -6.33 -10.75
CA GLN A 117 -15.32 -7.56 -11.22
C GLN A 117 -14.31 -8.06 -10.20
N PHE A 118 -14.23 -9.37 -10.02
CA PHE A 118 -13.17 -9.95 -9.20
C PHE A 118 -12.65 -11.25 -9.81
N ASP A 119 -11.39 -11.52 -9.53
CA ASP A 119 -10.67 -12.67 -10.05
C ASP A 119 -9.53 -13.07 -9.11
N ASP A 120 -9.07 -14.29 -9.22
CA ASP A 120 -7.97 -14.86 -8.45
C ASP A 120 -6.71 -15.05 -9.30
N LEU A 121 -5.65 -14.34 -8.95
CA LEU A 121 -4.33 -14.53 -9.53
C LEU A 121 -3.51 -15.52 -8.72
N ILE A 122 -3.20 -16.69 -9.31
CA ILE A 122 -2.34 -17.67 -8.67
C ILE A 122 -0.87 -17.26 -8.80
N THR A 123 -0.19 -17.17 -7.66
CA THR A 123 1.24 -16.88 -7.56
C THR A 123 1.93 -17.87 -6.59
N LYS A 124 3.11 -17.55 -6.10
CA LYS A 124 3.87 -18.45 -5.22
C LYS A 124 4.68 -17.71 -4.17
N GLU A 125 4.78 -18.31 -2.99
CA GLU A 125 5.72 -17.91 -1.94
C GLU A 125 7.06 -18.64 -2.13
N LYS A 126 8.06 -17.98 -2.73
CA LYS A 126 9.41 -18.51 -3.00
C LYS A 126 9.46 -19.73 -3.95
N THR A 127 8.54 -20.68 -3.83
CA THR A 127 8.51 -21.94 -4.60
C THR A 127 7.09 -22.27 -5.07
N LYS A 128 6.97 -22.97 -6.20
CA LYS A 128 5.69 -23.49 -6.72
C LYS A 128 5.00 -24.48 -5.76
N LEU A 129 5.75 -25.07 -4.82
CA LEU A 129 5.21 -25.94 -3.77
C LEU A 129 4.44 -25.17 -2.69
N LYS A 130 4.55 -23.86 -2.65
CA LYS A 130 3.81 -22.96 -1.74
C LYS A 130 3.02 -21.93 -2.55
N PRO A 131 1.93 -22.36 -3.24
CA PRO A 131 1.14 -21.42 -4.01
C PRO A 131 0.36 -20.47 -3.10
N LEU A 132 0.10 -19.29 -3.65
CA LEU A 132 -0.74 -18.25 -3.07
C LEU A 132 -1.81 -17.89 -4.09
N SER A 133 -3.00 -17.54 -3.63
CA SER A 133 -4.00 -16.83 -4.42
C SER A 133 -4.05 -15.37 -4.01
N VAL A 134 -4.17 -14.49 -4.98
CA VAL A 134 -4.38 -13.06 -4.80
C VAL A 134 -5.75 -12.72 -5.38
N THR A 135 -6.75 -12.60 -4.51
CA THR A 135 -8.08 -12.15 -4.90
C THR A 135 -8.03 -10.65 -5.16
N VAL A 136 -8.37 -10.23 -6.36
CA VAL A 136 -8.38 -8.83 -6.79
C VAL A 136 -9.80 -8.43 -7.16
N ALA A 137 -10.31 -7.36 -6.55
CA ALA A 137 -11.60 -6.77 -6.88
C ALA A 137 -11.41 -5.39 -7.53
N VAL A 138 -12.08 -5.15 -8.64
CA VAL A 138 -11.94 -3.94 -9.45
C VAL A 138 -13.29 -3.29 -9.75
N ASP A 139 -13.34 -1.97 -9.86
CA ASP A 139 -14.43 -1.24 -10.50
C ASP A 139 -14.30 -1.42 -12.01
N ALA A 140 -15.20 -2.17 -12.62
CA ALA A 140 -15.16 -2.51 -14.03
C ALA A 140 -15.25 -1.27 -14.94
N LYS A 141 -16.06 -0.27 -14.55
CA LYS A 141 -16.27 0.96 -15.33
C LYS A 141 -15.03 1.86 -15.31
N ARG A 142 -14.40 2.04 -14.14
CA ARG A 142 -13.27 2.97 -13.94
C ARG A 142 -11.92 2.27 -13.97
N ARG A 143 -11.90 0.94 -13.98
CA ARG A 143 -10.70 0.08 -13.93
C ARG A 143 -9.77 0.37 -12.74
N PHE A 144 -10.36 0.66 -11.59
CA PHE A 144 -9.63 0.85 -10.35
C PHE A 144 -9.61 -0.43 -9.51
N ILE A 145 -8.44 -0.82 -9.02
CA ILE A 145 -8.33 -1.87 -8.01
C ILE A 145 -8.89 -1.32 -6.69
N LEU A 146 -9.98 -1.91 -6.23
CA LEU A 146 -10.66 -1.53 -5.00
C LEU A 146 -10.05 -2.25 -3.79
N GLU A 147 -9.78 -3.56 -3.95
CA GLU A 147 -9.19 -4.38 -2.91
C GLU A 147 -8.31 -5.47 -3.53
N ALA A 148 -7.29 -5.92 -2.78
CA ALA A 148 -6.50 -7.09 -3.11
C ALA A 148 -6.08 -7.78 -1.81
N ASN A 149 -6.45 -9.05 -1.66
CA ASN A 149 -6.10 -9.87 -0.52
C ASN A 149 -5.33 -11.10 -0.96
N VAL A 150 -4.34 -11.49 -0.16
CA VAL A 150 -3.49 -12.64 -0.43
C VAL A 150 -3.86 -13.77 0.52
N SER A 151 -4.05 -14.95 -0.01
CA SER A 151 -4.30 -16.18 0.74
C SER A 151 -3.31 -17.27 0.40
N GLN A 152 -3.05 -18.14 1.34
CA GLN A 152 -2.35 -19.39 1.04
C GLN A 152 -3.34 -20.43 0.53
N ILE A 153 -2.90 -21.22 -0.44
CA ILE A 153 -3.66 -22.36 -0.96
C ILE A 153 -2.80 -23.62 -0.95
N ALA A 154 -3.43 -24.78 -0.98
CA ALA A 154 -2.73 -26.05 -1.14
C ALA A 154 -2.09 -26.14 -2.52
N ALA A 155 -0.96 -26.80 -2.63
CA ALA A 155 -0.40 -27.14 -3.94
C ALA A 155 -1.33 -28.16 -4.64
N PHE A 156 -1.40 -28.06 -5.96
CA PHE A 156 -2.31 -28.87 -6.77
C PHE A 156 -1.56 -29.67 -7.85
N GLY A 157 -2.25 -30.62 -8.47
CA GLY A 157 -1.68 -31.52 -9.47
C GLY A 157 -0.52 -32.36 -8.92
N HIS A 158 0.46 -32.64 -9.75
CA HIS A 158 1.64 -33.46 -9.41
C HIS A 158 2.50 -32.87 -8.30
N LEU A 159 2.42 -31.54 -8.05
CA LEU A 159 3.17 -30.89 -6.98
C LEU A 159 2.58 -31.11 -5.59
N SER A 160 1.34 -31.57 -5.48
CA SER A 160 0.64 -31.74 -4.20
C SER A 160 1.39 -32.70 -3.26
N LYS A 161 1.71 -33.92 -3.75
CA LYS A 161 2.43 -34.94 -2.98
C LYS A 161 3.81 -34.45 -2.52
N ILE A 162 4.55 -33.76 -3.41
CA ILE A 162 5.89 -33.21 -3.10
C ILE A 162 5.79 -32.08 -2.06
N SER A 163 4.78 -31.23 -2.19
CA SER A 163 4.52 -30.14 -1.24
C SER A 163 4.24 -30.68 0.15
N VAL A 164 3.34 -31.65 0.28
CA VAL A 164 2.99 -32.26 1.57
C VAL A 164 4.19 -32.96 2.19
N LYS A 165 4.98 -33.70 1.41
CA LYS A 165 6.21 -34.36 1.92
C LYS A 165 7.23 -33.36 2.46
N LYS A 166 7.38 -32.19 1.79
CA LYS A 166 8.43 -31.21 2.13
C LYS A 166 8.01 -30.17 3.16
N TYR A 167 6.75 -29.77 3.20
CA TYR A 167 6.24 -28.64 4.00
C TYR A 167 5.04 -28.97 4.86
N GLY A 168 4.57 -30.22 4.83
CA GLY A 168 3.33 -30.62 5.49
C GLY A 168 2.07 -30.17 4.75
N ARG A 169 0.90 -30.53 5.31
CA ARG A 169 -0.40 -30.05 4.79
C ARG A 169 -0.56 -28.56 5.03
N ARG A 170 -0.87 -27.82 3.95
CA ARG A 170 -1.19 -26.39 4.04
C ARG A 170 -2.71 -26.22 4.04
N LYS A 171 -3.22 -25.54 5.10
CA LYS A 171 -4.63 -25.15 5.17
C LYS A 171 -4.86 -23.99 4.18
N SER A 172 -5.90 -24.10 3.36
CA SER A 172 -6.33 -22.98 2.52
C SER A 172 -6.98 -21.88 3.39
N THR A 173 -6.61 -20.64 3.15
CA THR A 173 -7.24 -19.44 3.73
C THR A 173 -7.95 -18.61 2.65
N HIS A 174 -8.29 -19.23 1.53
CA HIS A 174 -8.87 -18.56 0.38
C HIS A 174 -10.25 -17.97 0.68
N VAL A 175 -11.14 -18.75 1.30
CA VAL A 175 -12.49 -18.30 1.68
C VAL A 175 -12.41 -17.13 2.67
N ASP A 176 -11.49 -17.16 3.65
CA ASP A 176 -11.30 -16.06 4.59
C ASP A 176 -10.85 -14.77 3.87
N ALA A 177 -9.99 -14.91 2.84
CA ALA A 177 -9.55 -13.77 2.03
C ALA A 177 -10.67 -13.21 1.15
N LEU A 178 -11.53 -14.06 0.57
CA LEU A 178 -12.72 -13.65 -0.15
C LEU A 178 -13.67 -12.87 0.76
N ASN A 179 -14.04 -13.44 1.89
CA ASN A 179 -14.93 -12.79 2.86
C ASN A 179 -14.37 -11.42 3.28
N LYS A 180 -13.08 -11.36 3.59
CA LYS A 180 -12.41 -10.10 3.94
C LYS A 180 -12.45 -9.08 2.79
N THR A 181 -12.33 -9.53 1.55
CA THR A 181 -12.43 -8.66 0.37
C THR A 181 -13.83 -8.06 0.28
N PHE A 182 -14.87 -8.88 0.32
CA PHE A 182 -16.25 -8.41 0.22
C PHE A 182 -16.68 -7.57 1.42
N ASP A 183 -16.29 -7.94 2.64
CA ASP A 183 -16.55 -7.13 3.84
C ASP A 183 -15.97 -5.72 3.73
N SER A 184 -14.76 -5.60 3.16
CA SER A 184 -14.13 -4.29 2.95
C SER A 184 -14.83 -3.44 1.88
N LEU A 185 -15.66 -4.05 1.03
CA LEU A 185 -16.33 -3.41 -0.09
C LEU A 185 -17.81 -3.14 0.15
N LYS A 186 -18.43 -3.70 1.20
CA LYS A 186 -19.86 -3.54 1.53
C LYS A 186 -20.34 -2.09 1.49
N GLU A 187 -19.54 -1.17 2.02
CA GLU A 187 -19.89 0.26 2.06
C GLU A 187 -19.60 1.00 0.74
N ILE A 188 -18.84 0.39 -0.17
CA ILE A 188 -18.37 0.99 -1.43
C ILE A 188 -19.24 0.55 -2.60
N VAL A 189 -19.65 -0.71 -2.62
CA VAL A 189 -20.44 -1.31 -3.68
C VAL A 189 -21.92 -1.00 -3.46
N SER A 190 -22.64 -0.73 -4.55
CA SER A 190 -24.09 -0.52 -4.54
C SER A 190 -24.82 -1.85 -4.21
N PRO A 191 -25.93 -1.84 -3.47
CA PRO A 191 -26.74 -3.05 -3.25
C PRO A 191 -27.25 -3.70 -4.55
N HIS A 192 -27.36 -2.93 -5.62
CA HIS A 192 -27.82 -3.39 -6.94
C HIS A 192 -26.68 -3.51 -7.96
N ALA A 193 -25.43 -3.60 -7.48
CA ALA A 193 -24.28 -3.69 -8.37
C ALA A 193 -24.27 -5.03 -9.12
N LEU A 194 -23.89 -4.96 -10.39
CA LEU A 194 -23.53 -6.15 -11.14
C LEU A 194 -22.18 -6.66 -10.64
N ILE A 195 -22.13 -7.93 -10.26
CA ILE A 195 -20.89 -8.60 -9.80
C ILE A 195 -20.54 -9.68 -10.83
N GLU A 196 -19.35 -9.57 -11.39
CA GLU A 196 -18.82 -10.52 -12.37
C GLU A 196 -17.56 -11.22 -11.84
N SER A 197 -17.48 -12.52 -12.07
CA SER A 197 -16.28 -13.32 -11.80
C SER A 197 -16.12 -14.38 -12.89
N ASP A 198 -14.97 -15.07 -12.90
CA ASP A 198 -14.91 -16.37 -13.56
C ASP A 198 -15.78 -17.37 -12.79
N GLU A 199 -16.26 -18.41 -13.48
CA GLU A 199 -17.16 -19.43 -12.90
C GLU A 199 -16.43 -20.41 -11.96
N HIS A 200 -15.48 -19.93 -11.15
CA HIS A 200 -14.74 -20.79 -10.24
C HIS A 200 -15.65 -21.31 -9.12
N LYS A 201 -15.55 -22.63 -8.83
CA LYS A 201 -16.40 -23.34 -7.86
C LYS A 201 -16.48 -22.72 -6.45
N ASN A 202 -15.50 -21.93 -6.05
CA ASN A 202 -15.47 -21.26 -4.72
C ASN A 202 -16.28 -19.95 -4.68
N TYR A 203 -16.89 -19.54 -5.78
CA TYR A 203 -17.66 -18.28 -5.88
C TYR A 203 -19.18 -18.50 -5.89
N GLN A 204 -19.60 -19.77 -5.83
CA GLN A 204 -21.00 -20.16 -5.74
C GLN A 204 -21.51 -20.16 -4.31
#